data_84f76db21f3e7049328afaecda08b5bc
#
_entry.id   84f76db21f3e7049328afaecda08b5bc
#
_cell.length_a   1.000
_cell.length_b   1.000
_cell.length_c   1.000
_cell.angle_alpha   90.00
_cell.angle_beta   90.00
_cell.angle_gamma   90.00
#
_symmetry.space_group_name_H-M   'P 1'
#
loop_
_entity.id
_entity.type
_entity.pdbx_description
1 polymer ?
#
loop_
_entity_poly.entity_id
_entity_poly.type
_entity_poly.pdbx_seq_one_letter_code
_entity_poly.pdbx_strand_id
1 'polypeptide(L)' 'MSTPDFSTAENKQELAQEVSCLTAMITLMLQAMGQADAGRVIIKMEKQISQMEDEAQAAVFSSTVKQIKQAYRQ' A
#
# COMPACT_ATOMS: atom_id res chain seq x y z
N MET A 1 6.91 25.81 3.13
CA MET A 1 5.80 25.22 3.68
C MET A 1 6.19 24.11 4.58
N SER A 2 5.50 24.04 5.54
CA SER A 2 5.75 22.96 6.42
C SER A 2 5.29 21.69 5.79
N THR A 3 5.99 20.68 6.11
CA THR A 3 5.58 19.36 5.80
C THR A 3 4.23 19.12 6.42
N PRO A 4 3.34 18.41 5.73
CA PRO A 4 2.09 18.03 6.35
C PRO A 4 2.37 17.25 7.63
N ASP A 5 1.66 17.60 8.64
CA ASP A 5 1.85 16.90 9.90
C ASP A 5 0.96 15.67 9.95
N PHE A 6 1.52 14.56 9.56
CA PHE A 6 0.79 13.30 9.53
C PHE A 6 0.59 12.72 10.91
N SER A 7 1.25 13.27 11.90
CA SER A 7 1.12 12.75 13.25
C SER A 7 -0.10 13.31 13.98
N THR A 8 -0.77 14.29 13.39
CA THR A 8 -1.89 14.94 14.05
C THR A 8 -3.09 14.01 14.15
N ALA A 9 -3.48 13.69 15.36
CA ALA A 9 -4.55 12.74 15.60
C ALA A 9 -5.90 13.22 15.06
N GLU A 10 -6.11 14.53 15.06
CA GLU A 10 -7.37 15.10 14.58
C GLU A 10 -7.55 14.91 13.09
N ASN A 11 -6.49 14.55 12.36
CA ASN A 11 -6.54 14.34 10.93
C ASN A 11 -6.53 12.87 10.55
N LYS A 12 -6.98 12.01 11.45
CA LYS A 12 -7.01 10.57 11.16
C LYS A 12 -7.84 10.25 9.94
N GLN A 13 -8.95 10.94 9.77
CA GLN A 13 -9.83 10.71 8.64
C GLN A 13 -9.17 11.14 7.34
N GLU A 14 -8.52 12.30 7.36
CA GLU A 14 -7.78 12.78 6.22
C GLU A 14 -6.65 11.83 5.85
N LEU A 15 -5.94 11.37 6.87
CA LEU A 15 -4.84 10.44 6.67
C LEU A 15 -5.33 9.15 6.05
N ALA A 16 -6.47 8.64 6.54
CA ALA A 16 -7.04 7.43 5.99
C ALA A 16 -7.43 7.62 4.52
N GLN A 17 -7.94 8.79 4.17
CA GLN A 17 -8.29 9.07 2.79
C GLN A 17 -7.05 9.16 1.91
N GLU A 18 -5.96 9.72 2.43
CA GLU A 18 -4.72 9.79 1.68
C GLU A 18 -4.16 8.40 1.41
N VAL A 19 -4.22 7.53 2.41
CA VAL A 19 -3.76 6.16 2.24
C VAL A 19 -4.63 5.43 1.22
N SER A 20 -5.94 5.61 1.28
CA SER A 20 -6.85 5.01 0.32
C SER A 20 -6.55 5.50 -1.09
N CYS A 21 -6.27 6.79 -1.22
CA CYS A 21 -5.94 7.36 -2.52
C CYS A 21 -4.66 6.76 -3.08
N LEU A 22 -3.62 6.65 -2.25
CA LEU A 22 -2.36 6.05 -2.68
C LEU A 22 -2.54 4.59 -3.07
N THR A 23 -3.33 3.86 -2.31
CA THR A 23 -3.62 2.47 -2.62
C THR A 23 -4.32 2.35 -3.98
N ALA A 24 -5.26 3.24 -4.24
CA ALA A 24 -5.96 3.26 -5.52
C ALA A 24 -5.01 3.59 -6.66
N MET A 25 -4.11 4.53 -6.46
CA MET A 25 -3.14 4.90 -7.49
C MET A 25 -2.20 3.75 -7.80
N ILE A 26 -1.71 3.07 -6.78
CA ILE A 26 -0.85 1.91 -6.97
C ILE A 26 -1.61 0.82 -7.74
N THR A 27 -2.86 0.59 -7.38
CA THR A 27 -3.70 -0.39 -8.05
C THR A 27 -3.85 -0.05 -9.53
N LEU A 28 -4.10 1.21 -9.86
CA LEU A 28 -4.23 1.64 -11.23
C LEU A 28 -2.93 1.44 -12.01
N MET A 29 -1.80 1.72 -11.35
CA MET A 29 -0.51 1.49 -11.98
C MET A 29 -0.28 0.02 -12.29
N LEU A 30 -0.65 -0.85 -11.36
CA LEU A 30 -0.53 -2.28 -11.57
C LEU A 30 -1.45 -2.76 -12.70
N GLN A 31 -2.64 -2.20 -12.78
CA GLN A 31 -3.58 -2.56 -13.83
C GLN A 31 -3.11 -2.08 -15.21
N ALA A 32 -2.33 -1.02 -15.24
CA ALA A 32 -1.77 -0.51 -16.50
C ALA A 32 -0.59 -1.33 -16.98
N MET A 33 0.03 -2.10 -16.11
CA MET A 33 1.10 -3.00 -16.49
C MET A 33 0.54 -4.29 -17.08
N GLY A 34 1.38 -5.05 -17.75
CA GLY A 34 1.00 -6.40 -18.12
C GLY A 34 0.86 -7.26 -16.87
N GLN A 35 0.03 -8.28 -16.97
CA GLN A 35 -0.27 -9.16 -15.84
C GLN A 35 0.98 -9.76 -15.21
N ALA A 36 1.94 -10.14 -16.03
CA ALA A 36 3.17 -10.73 -15.53
C ALA A 36 3.98 -9.74 -14.71
N ASP A 37 4.04 -8.49 -15.17
CA ASP A 37 4.80 -7.45 -14.45
C ASP A 37 4.13 -7.09 -13.15
N ALA A 38 2.81 -6.97 -13.15
CA ALA A 38 2.07 -6.67 -11.92
C ALA A 38 2.28 -7.79 -10.90
N GLY A 39 2.27 -9.03 -11.35
CA GLY A 39 2.53 -10.17 -10.48
C GLY A 39 3.90 -10.11 -9.85
N ARG A 40 4.90 -9.71 -10.62
CA ARG A 40 6.26 -9.58 -10.09
C ARG A 40 6.36 -8.51 -9.02
N VAL A 41 5.67 -7.38 -9.23
CA VAL A 41 5.67 -6.31 -8.24
C VAL A 41 5.07 -6.81 -6.92
N ILE A 42 3.93 -7.49 -7.01
CA ILE A 42 3.27 -8.01 -5.83
C ILE A 42 4.15 -9.03 -5.10
N ILE A 43 4.79 -9.91 -5.85
CA ILE A 43 5.69 -10.90 -5.26
C ILE A 43 6.85 -10.23 -4.55
N LYS A 44 7.41 -9.18 -5.15
CA LYS A 44 8.50 -8.45 -4.52
C LYS A 44 8.06 -7.74 -3.26
N MET A 45 6.84 -7.19 -3.27
CA MET A 45 6.29 -6.59 -2.06
C MET A 45 6.17 -7.62 -0.94
N GLU A 46 5.64 -8.78 -1.25
CA GLU A 46 5.46 -9.84 -0.25
C GLU A 46 6.79 -10.34 0.26
N LYS A 47 7.78 -10.41 -0.62
CA LYS A 47 9.11 -10.83 -0.22
C LYS A 47 9.73 -9.83 0.75
N GLN A 48 9.58 -8.54 0.48
CA GLN A 48 10.08 -7.52 1.40
C GLN A 48 9.42 -7.61 2.76
N ILE A 49 8.12 -7.88 2.77
CA ILE A 49 7.38 -8.02 4.03
C ILE A 49 7.96 -9.18 4.83
N SER A 50 8.27 -10.28 4.18
CA SER A 50 8.80 -11.46 4.87
C SER A 50 10.18 -11.21 5.46
N GLN A 51 10.89 -10.19 4.99
CA GLN A 51 12.21 -9.84 5.48
C GLN A 51 12.19 -8.75 6.55
N MET A 52 11.03 -8.20 6.84
CA MET A 52 10.92 -7.17 7.86
C MET A 52 11.09 -7.77 9.24
N GLU A 53 11.87 -7.06 10.06
CA GLU A 53 12.09 -7.49 11.43
C GLU A 53 11.02 -7.00 12.37
N ASP A 54 10.43 -5.85 12.07
CA ASP A 54 9.38 -5.27 12.89
C ASP A 54 8.05 -5.92 12.52
N GLU A 55 7.53 -6.73 13.42
CA GLU A 55 6.30 -7.47 13.16
C GLU A 55 5.09 -6.55 13.00
N ALA A 56 5.05 -5.46 13.75
CA ALA A 56 3.94 -4.52 13.65
C ALA A 56 3.94 -3.85 12.29
N GLN A 57 5.10 -3.45 11.82
CA GLN A 57 5.23 -2.83 10.50
C GLN A 57 4.90 -3.82 9.40
N ALA A 58 5.37 -5.05 9.55
CA ALA A 58 5.09 -6.09 8.57
C ALA A 58 3.60 -6.37 8.47
N ALA A 59 2.89 -6.33 9.59
CA ALA A 59 1.44 -6.56 9.59
C ALA A 59 0.71 -5.46 8.83
N VAL A 60 1.13 -4.20 9.00
CA VAL A 60 0.52 -3.08 8.29
C VAL A 60 0.76 -3.22 6.78
N PHE A 61 2.00 -3.52 6.40
CA PHE A 61 2.35 -3.67 4.99
C PHE A 61 1.60 -4.84 4.38
N SER A 62 1.49 -5.94 5.11
CA SER A 62 0.78 -7.12 4.64
C SER A 62 -0.70 -6.81 4.39
N SER A 63 -1.31 -6.07 5.31
CA SER A 63 -2.69 -5.67 5.16
C SER A 63 -2.88 -4.79 3.92
N THR A 64 -1.96 -3.85 3.70
CA THR A 64 -2.02 -2.96 2.55
C THR A 64 -1.88 -3.74 1.24
N VAL A 65 -0.94 -4.67 1.20
CA VAL A 65 -0.75 -5.48 -0.01
C VAL A 65 -1.99 -6.32 -0.30
N LYS A 66 -2.63 -6.86 0.74
CA LYS A 66 -3.88 -7.59 0.55
C LYS A 66 -4.95 -6.72 -0.09
N GLN A 67 -5.07 -5.49 0.38
CA GLN A 67 -6.05 -4.55 -0.18
C GLN A 67 -5.75 -4.27 -1.65
N ILE A 68 -4.49 -4.08 -1.97
CA ILE A 68 -4.07 -3.82 -3.35
C ILE A 68 -4.40 -5.03 -4.23
N LYS A 69 -4.12 -6.23 -3.75
CA LYS A 69 -4.41 -7.44 -4.51
C LYS A 69 -5.90 -7.58 -4.77
N GLN A 70 -6.73 -7.29 -3.77
CA GLN A 70 -8.17 -7.38 -3.93
C GLN A 70 -8.68 -6.35 -4.93
N ALA A 71 -8.20 -5.12 -4.83
CA ALA A 71 -8.59 -4.06 -5.75
C ALA A 71 -8.13 -4.36 -7.17
N TYR A 72 -6.95 -4.94 -7.30
CA TYR A 72 -6.41 -5.28 -8.61
C TYR A 72 -7.27 -6.30 -9.35
N ARG A 73 -7.85 -7.23 -8.59
CA ARG A 73 -8.65 -8.30 -9.18
C ARG A 73 -10.04 -7.88 -9.62
N GLN A 74 -10.48 -6.72 -9.20
CA GLN A 74 -11.77 -6.19 -9.61
C GLN A 74 -11.69 -5.38 -10.93
#